data_d1de68d30e6e40cb592f24788a512b80
#
_entry.id   d1de68d30e6e40cb592f24788a512b80
#
_cell.length_a   1.000
_cell.length_b   1.000
_cell.length_c   1.000
_cell.angle_alpha   90.00
_cell.angle_beta   90.00
_cell.angle_gamma   90.00
#
_symmetry.space_group_name_H-M   'P 1'
#
loop_
_entity.id
_entity.type
_entity.pdbx_description
1 polymer ?
#
loop_
_entity_poly.entity_id
_entity_poly.type
_entity_poly.pdbx_seq_one_letter_code
_entity_poly.pdbx_strand_id
1 'polypeptide(L)'
;MPTVLTRDQLDDWRREGLFVLPGFASATAIDALKQRAGEIVEAFEPSADRAVFSSRDRSRLSQRALAASADRVQCFFEEEAFDTSGCLVVDKARAINKIGHALHDRDAVFDRFSRDPRLAAIAADLGIARPR
;
A
#
# COMPACT_ATOMS: atom_id res chain seq x y z
N MET A 1 -8.78 5.07 27.79
CA MET A 1 -7.46 5.38 27.20
C MET A 1 -7.43 6.87 26.88
N PRO A 2 -6.28 7.55 26.99
CA PRO A 2 -6.22 8.95 26.59
C PRO A 2 -6.55 9.08 25.11
N THR A 3 -7.38 10.06 24.76
CA THR A 3 -7.76 10.38 23.40
C THR A 3 -6.55 10.92 22.66
N VAL A 4 -6.21 10.35 21.51
CA VAL A 4 -5.09 10.76 20.66
C VAL A 4 -5.52 11.86 19.70
N LEU A 5 -6.78 11.79 19.22
CA LEU A 5 -7.35 12.76 18.31
C LEU A 5 -7.97 13.94 19.07
N THR A 6 -7.82 15.13 18.51
CA THR A 6 -8.53 16.31 18.97
C THR A 6 -10.00 16.26 18.58
N ARG A 7 -10.82 17.10 19.24
CA ARG A 7 -12.24 17.22 18.90
C ARG A 7 -12.45 17.65 17.44
N ASP A 8 -11.66 18.60 16.97
CA ASP A 8 -11.75 19.10 15.59
C ASP A 8 -11.43 17.98 14.58
N GLN A 9 -10.41 17.14 14.86
CA GLN A 9 -10.09 16.00 14.00
C GLN A 9 -11.21 14.95 13.97
N LEU A 10 -11.87 14.71 15.11
CA LEU A 10 -13.04 13.82 15.16
C LEU A 10 -14.24 14.40 14.40
N ASP A 11 -14.43 15.70 14.45
CA ASP A 11 -15.51 16.38 13.73
C ASP A 11 -15.22 16.44 12.23
N ASP A 12 -13.96 16.65 11.83
CA ASP A 12 -13.52 16.54 10.44
C ASP A 12 -13.75 15.12 9.89
N TRP A 13 -13.39 14.10 10.65
CA TRP A 13 -13.67 12.70 10.27
C TRP A 13 -15.16 12.44 10.04
N ARG A 14 -16.02 12.94 10.91
CA ARG A 14 -17.49 12.76 10.81
C ARG A 14 -18.07 13.50 9.61
N ARG A 15 -17.53 14.68 9.30
CA ARG A 15 -18.03 15.56 8.23
C ARG A 15 -17.48 15.17 6.87
N GLU A 16 -16.16 14.95 6.78
CA GLU A 16 -15.42 14.80 5.52
C GLU A 16 -15.00 13.34 5.23
N GLY A 17 -15.04 12.46 6.25
CA GLY A 17 -14.53 11.09 6.13
C GLY A 17 -13.01 11.00 6.11
N LEU A 18 -12.31 12.09 6.39
CA LEU A 18 -10.85 12.16 6.46
C LEU A 18 -10.38 13.25 7.42
N PHE A 19 -9.15 13.14 7.86
CA PHE A 19 -8.37 14.20 8.52
C PHE A 19 -6.88 13.97 8.29
N VAL A 20 -6.06 14.98 8.51
CA VAL A 20 -4.60 14.92 8.33
C VAL A 20 -3.91 14.98 9.68
N LEU A 21 -2.91 14.13 9.89
CA LEU A 21 -2.03 14.12 11.05
C LEU A 21 -0.61 14.54 10.64
N PRO A 22 -0.31 15.84 10.62
CA PRO A 22 1.04 16.31 10.27
C PRO A 22 2.07 15.75 11.26
N GLY A 23 3.20 15.25 10.73
CA GLY A 23 4.30 14.73 11.56
C GLY A 23 4.00 13.39 12.25
N PHE A 24 2.95 12.67 11.88
CA PHE A 24 2.63 11.36 12.45
C PHE A 24 3.78 10.36 12.29
N ALA A 25 4.32 10.24 11.08
CA ALA A 25 5.47 9.39 10.79
C ALA A 25 6.77 10.20 10.83
N SER A 26 7.81 9.68 11.50
CA SER A 26 9.14 10.29 11.48
C SER A 26 9.79 10.15 10.09
N ALA A 27 10.71 11.05 9.75
CA ALA A 27 11.48 10.96 8.50
C ALA A 27 12.20 9.60 8.40
N THR A 28 12.81 9.12 9.47
CA THR A 28 13.48 7.81 9.51
C THR A 28 12.53 6.66 9.20
N ALA A 29 11.30 6.68 9.73
CA ALA A 29 10.31 5.65 9.43
C ALA A 29 9.88 5.69 7.95
N ILE A 30 9.68 6.89 7.41
CA ILE A 30 9.34 7.09 6.00
C ILE A 30 10.47 6.60 5.09
N ASP A 31 11.72 6.94 5.40
CA ASP A 31 12.88 6.52 4.62
C ASP A 31 13.05 5.00 4.64
N ALA A 32 12.84 4.34 5.79
CA ALA A 32 12.87 2.89 5.89
C ALA A 32 11.79 2.22 5.01
N LEU A 33 10.56 2.76 5.00
CA LEU A 33 9.48 2.26 4.13
C LEU A 33 9.79 2.45 2.66
N LYS A 34 10.32 3.61 2.27
CA LYS A 34 10.72 3.90 0.88
C LYS A 34 11.85 3.00 0.42
N GLN A 35 12.89 2.84 1.24
CA GLN A 35 13.99 1.94 0.95
C GLN A 35 13.48 0.51 0.74
N ARG A 36 12.63 0.02 1.66
CA ARG A 36 12.09 -1.33 1.56
C ARG A 36 11.23 -1.53 0.33
N ALA A 37 10.41 -0.56 -0.02
CA ALA A 37 9.63 -0.59 -1.26
C ALA A 37 10.55 -0.69 -2.51
N GLY A 38 11.64 0.08 -2.52
CA GLY A 38 12.65 0.00 -3.58
C GLY A 38 13.29 -1.39 -3.69
N GLU A 39 13.69 -1.99 -2.56
CA GLU A 39 14.25 -3.34 -2.51
C GLU A 39 13.26 -4.40 -3.06
N ILE A 40 11.98 -4.29 -2.73
CA ILE A 40 10.94 -5.18 -3.25
C ILE A 40 10.84 -5.06 -4.78
N VAL A 41 10.82 -3.84 -5.29
CA VAL A 41 10.76 -3.59 -6.74
C VAL A 41 12.03 -4.08 -7.43
N GLU A 42 13.21 -3.88 -6.85
CA GLU A 42 14.47 -4.33 -7.41
C GLU A 42 14.54 -5.86 -7.48
N ALA A 43 14.13 -6.55 -6.43
CA ALA A 43 14.11 -8.02 -6.37
C ALA A 43 13.00 -8.66 -7.23
N PHE A 44 12.01 -7.89 -7.67
CA PHE A 44 10.91 -8.41 -8.48
C PHE A 44 11.36 -8.75 -9.91
N GLU A 45 11.05 -9.97 -10.38
CA GLU A 45 11.39 -10.45 -11.71
C GLU A 45 10.18 -10.35 -12.66
N PRO A 46 10.19 -9.40 -13.63
CA PRO A 46 9.07 -9.16 -14.54
C PRO A 46 8.67 -10.35 -15.42
N SER A 47 9.61 -11.24 -15.70
CA SER A 47 9.39 -12.43 -16.54
C SER A 47 8.50 -13.48 -15.87
N ALA A 48 8.50 -13.54 -14.54
CA ALA A 48 7.78 -14.55 -13.76
C ALA A 48 6.29 -14.22 -13.59
N ASP A 49 5.93 -12.94 -13.55
CA ASP A 49 4.56 -12.50 -13.30
C ASP A 49 4.32 -11.10 -13.89
N ARG A 50 3.54 -11.03 -14.94
CA ARG A 50 3.17 -9.78 -15.64
C ARG A 50 1.81 -9.27 -15.22
N ALA A 51 1.54 -9.25 -13.93
CA ALA A 51 0.30 -8.69 -13.44
C ALA A 51 0.25 -7.17 -13.69
N VAL A 52 -0.69 -6.74 -14.52
CA VAL A 52 -0.97 -5.32 -14.78
C VAL A 52 -2.12 -4.90 -13.88
N PHE A 53 -1.96 -3.75 -13.22
CA PHE A 53 -3.05 -3.13 -12.48
C PHE A 53 -3.75 -2.12 -13.39
N SER A 54 -5.02 -2.39 -13.72
CA SER A 54 -5.86 -1.47 -14.48
C SER A 54 -7.13 -1.18 -13.70
N SER A 55 -7.44 0.10 -13.57
CA SER A 55 -8.75 0.56 -13.09
C SER A 55 -9.83 0.48 -14.17
N ARG A 56 -9.44 0.37 -15.43
CA ARG A 56 -10.31 0.34 -16.62
C ARG A 56 -10.60 -1.08 -17.07
N ASP A 57 -9.59 -1.97 -17.00
CA ASP A 57 -9.76 -3.39 -17.36
C ASP A 57 -10.27 -4.20 -16.17
N ARG A 58 -11.57 -4.52 -16.22
CA ARG A 58 -12.23 -5.43 -15.27
C ARG A 58 -12.30 -6.87 -15.79
N SER A 59 -11.35 -7.28 -16.60
CA SER A 59 -11.31 -8.65 -17.12
C SER A 59 -11.24 -9.67 -15.98
N ARG A 60 -11.77 -10.88 -16.21
CA ARG A 60 -11.70 -11.97 -15.22
C ARG A 60 -10.27 -12.41 -14.92
N LEU A 61 -9.33 -12.15 -15.83
CA LEU A 61 -7.92 -12.50 -15.65
C LEU A 61 -7.24 -11.54 -14.68
N SER A 62 -7.46 -10.22 -14.83
CA SER A 62 -6.92 -9.21 -13.91
C SER A 62 -7.51 -9.37 -12.51
N GLN A 63 -8.80 -9.67 -12.39
CA GLN A 63 -9.46 -9.95 -11.11
C GLN A 63 -8.94 -11.22 -10.44
N ARG A 64 -8.65 -12.29 -11.19
CA ARG A 64 -8.07 -13.53 -10.65
C ARG A 64 -6.64 -13.33 -10.19
N ALA A 65 -5.81 -12.60 -10.94
CA ALA A 65 -4.45 -12.27 -10.54
C ALA A 65 -4.45 -11.44 -9.25
N LEU A 66 -5.35 -10.46 -9.15
CA LEU A 66 -5.51 -9.63 -7.96
C LEU A 66 -5.96 -10.47 -6.75
N ALA A 67 -6.93 -11.35 -6.91
CA ALA A 67 -7.41 -12.24 -5.86
C ALA A 67 -6.34 -13.26 -5.42
N ALA A 68 -5.57 -13.81 -6.37
CA ALA A 68 -4.49 -14.76 -6.09
C ALA A 68 -3.29 -14.13 -5.36
N SER A 69 -3.17 -12.80 -5.37
CA SER A 69 -2.12 -12.05 -4.67
C SER A 69 -2.55 -11.54 -3.28
N ALA A 70 -3.78 -11.83 -2.84
CA ALA A 70 -4.35 -11.26 -1.62
C ALA A 70 -3.53 -11.57 -0.34
N ASP A 71 -2.81 -12.68 -0.31
CA ASP A 71 -2.01 -13.14 0.82
C ASP A 71 -0.48 -13.07 0.59
N ARG A 72 -0.03 -12.42 -0.48
CA ARG A 72 1.38 -12.31 -0.83
C ARG A 72 1.76 -10.90 -1.31
N VAL A 73 3.03 -10.56 -1.17
CA VAL A 73 3.59 -9.33 -1.72
C VAL A 73 3.93 -9.56 -3.20
N GLN A 74 3.36 -8.74 -4.07
CA GLN A 74 3.55 -8.80 -5.52
C GLN A 74 3.59 -7.38 -6.09
N CYS A 75 4.37 -7.16 -7.14
CA CYS A 75 4.36 -5.93 -7.91
C CYS A 75 3.37 -6.03 -9.07
N PHE A 76 2.70 -4.92 -9.36
CA PHE A 76 1.78 -4.77 -10.49
C PHE A 76 2.28 -3.64 -11.37
N PHE A 77 2.24 -3.85 -12.67
CA PHE A 77 2.69 -2.89 -13.65
C PHE A 77 1.62 -1.84 -13.97
N GLU A 78 2.08 -0.68 -14.45
CA GLU A 78 1.24 0.28 -15.16
C GLU A 78 0.71 -0.32 -16.47
N GLU A 79 -0.44 0.18 -16.95
CA GLU A 79 -1.03 -0.29 -18.22
C GLU A 79 -0.09 -0.04 -19.41
N GLU A 80 0.58 1.11 -19.41
CA GLU A 80 1.45 1.54 -20.49
C GLU A 80 2.92 1.09 -20.29
N ALA A 81 3.18 0.20 -19.33
CA ALA A 81 4.56 -0.26 -19.07
C ALA A 81 5.15 -1.11 -20.19
N PHE A 82 4.32 -1.70 -21.04
CA PHE A 82 4.74 -2.60 -22.11
C PHE A 82 4.33 -2.07 -23.49
N ASP A 83 5.19 -2.32 -24.48
CA ASP A 83 4.85 -2.14 -25.89
C ASP A 83 3.99 -3.27 -26.43
N THR A 84 3.62 -3.16 -27.71
CA THR A 84 2.82 -4.19 -28.40
C THR A 84 3.54 -5.55 -28.54
N SER A 85 4.86 -5.58 -28.38
CA SER A 85 5.68 -6.79 -28.38
C SER A 85 5.83 -7.40 -26.99
N GLY A 86 5.30 -6.73 -25.95
CA GLY A 86 5.39 -7.15 -24.56
C GLY A 86 6.74 -6.83 -23.91
N CYS A 87 7.52 -5.89 -24.46
CA CYS A 87 8.75 -5.40 -23.87
C CYS A 87 8.47 -4.18 -22.98
N LEU A 88 9.18 -4.07 -21.84
CA LEU A 88 9.12 -2.86 -21.01
C LEU A 88 9.63 -1.66 -21.79
N VAL A 89 8.85 -0.57 -21.79
CA VAL A 89 9.19 0.69 -22.48
C VAL A 89 9.80 1.75 -21.56
N VAL A 90 9.84 1.46 -20.26
CA VAL A 90 10.46 2.30 -19.22
C VAL A 90 11.22 1.43 -18.22
N ASP A 91 12.10 2.05 -17.43
CA ASP A 91 12.79 1.34 -16.35
C ASP A 91 11.82 0.66 -15.39
N LYS A 92 12.18 -0.54 -14.93
CA LYS A 92 11.35 -1.37 -14.02
C LYS A 92 10.79 -0.59 -12.84
N ALA A 93 11.63 0.23 -12.21
CA ALA A 93 11.21 1.03 -11.05
C ALA A 93 10.09 2.05 -11.37
N ARG A 94 10.01 2.50 -12.63
CA ARG A 94 8.99 3.44 -13.11
C ARG A 94 7.80 2.73 -13.74
N ALA A 95 7.94 1.44 -14.05
CA ALA A 95 6.90 0.62 -14.63
C ALA A 95 5.93 0.06 -13.59
N ILE A 96 6.27 0.11 -12.30
CA ILE A 96 5.44 -0.42 -11.23
C ILE A 96 4.42 0.61 -10.76
N ASN A 97 3.15 0.26 -10.91
CA ASN A 97 2.00 1.01 -10.38
C ASN A 97 1.81 0.78 -8.88
N LYS A 98 1.92 -0.47 -8.44
CA LYS A 98 1.50 -0.90 -7.11
C LYS A 98 2.33 -2.06 -6.60
N ILE A 99 2.67 -2.01 -5.31
CA ILE A 99 3.11 -3.15 -4.53
C ILE A 99 1.96 -3.58 -3.62
N GLY A 100 1.44 -4.74 -3.76
CA GLY A 100 0.33 -5.32 -2.98
C GLY A 100 0.47 -6.85 -2.98
N HIS A 101 -0.09 -7.53 -2.07
CA HIS A 101 -0.91 -7.15 -0.94
C HIS A 101 -0.24 -7.66 0.35
N ALA A 102 -0.96 -7.61 1.47
CA ALA A 102 -0.50 -8.18 2.74
C ALA A 102 0.89 -7.69 3.22
N LEU A 103 1.38 -6.52 2.79
CA LEU A 103 2.66 -5.96 3.24
C LEU A 103 2.74 -5.87 4.76
N HIS A 104 1.65 -5.49 5.41
CA HIS A 104 1.52 -5.37 6.87
C HIS A 104 1.62 -6.72 7.62
N ASP A 105 1.51 -7.85 6.92
CA ASP A 105 1.64 -9.20 7.51
C ASP A 105 2.86 -9.98 7.00
N ARG A 106 3.39 -9.61 5.83
CA ARG A 106 4.41 -10.39 5.12
C ARG A 106 5.76 -9.72 5.04
N ASP A 107 5.84 -8.42 5.37
CA ASP A 107 7.08 -7.67 5.36
C ASP A 107 7.34 -7.01 6.71
N ALA A 108 8.48 -7.29 7.33
CA ALA A 108 8.79 -6.86 8.69
C ALA A 108 8.87 -5.33 8.87
N VAL A 109 9.22 -4.60 7.81
CA VAL A 109 9.31 -3.13 7.86
C VAL A 109 7.91 -2.52 7.83
N PHE A 110 7.07 -3.01 6.92
CA PHE A 110 5.68 -2.57 6.81
C PHE A 110 4.83 -3.05 8.00
N ASP A 111 5.03 -4.28 8.50
CA ASP A 111 4.38 -4.79 9.69
C ASP A 111 4.63 -3.89 10.90
N ARG A 112 5.90 -3.56 11.18
CA ARG A 112 6.28 -2.68 12.30
C ARG A 112 5.59 -1.33 12.22
N PHE A 113 5.53 -0.73 11.04
CA PHE A 113 4.87 0.56 10.84
C PHE A 113 3.35 0.44 11.01
N SER A 114 2.74 -0.59 10.42
CA SER A 114 1.29 -0.79 10.44
C SER A 114 0.75 -1.15 11.83
N ARG A 115 1.61 -1.72 12.69
CA ARG A 115 1.26 -2.07 14.08
C ARG A 115 1.73 -1.02 15.10
N ASP A 116 2.03 0.18 14.66
CA ASP A 116 2.30 1.29 15.59
C ASP A 116 1.12 1.47 16.55
N PRO A 117 1.34 1.44 17.89
CA PRO A 117 0.26 1.54 18.86
C PRO A 117 -0.56 2.84 18.75
N ARG A 118 0.02 3.88 18.15
CA ARG A 118 -0.71 5.13 17.88
C ARG A 118 -1.82 4.92 16.85
N LEU A 119 -1.64 4.03 15.85
CA LEU A 119 -2.69 3.68 14.89
C LEU A 119 -3.86 2.96 15.57
N ALA A 120 -3.58 2.05 16.48
CA ALA A 120 -4.61 1.38 17.28
C ALA A 120 -5.38 2.37 18.18
N ALA A 121 -4.68 3.34 18.76
CA ALA A 121 -5.31 4.38 19.57
C ALA A 121 -6.21 5.30 18.72
N ILE A 122 -5.76 5.70 17.53
CA ILE A 122 -6.57 6.46 16.56
C ILE A 122 -7.82 5.66 16.17
N ALA A 123 -7.67 4.38 15.84
CA ALA A 123 -8.79 3.52 15.51
C ALA A 123 -9.83 3.44 16.66
N ALA A 124 -9.36 3.37 17.90
CA ALA A 124 -10.23 3.38 19.07
C ALA A 124 -10.99 4.71 19.22
N ASP A 125 -10.33 5.85 19.01
CA ASP A 125 -10.97 7.18 19.04
C ASP A 125 -12.03 7.33 17.94
N LEU A 126 -11.83 6.68 16.79
CA LEU A 126 -12.79 6.63 15.69
C LEU A 126 -13.92 5.60 15.89
N GLY A 127 -13.92 4.85 16.99
CA GLY A 127 -14.92 3.82 17.27
C GLY A 127 -14.71 2.50 16.50
N ILE A 128 -13.52 2.28 15.92
CA ILE A 128 -13.17 1.06 15.20
C ILE A 128 -12.69 0.01 16.23
N ALA A 129 -13.55 -0.94 16.57
CA ALA A 129 -13.28 -1.88 17.67
C ALA A 129 -12.20 -2.93 17.35
N ARG A 130 -12.02 -3.28 16.08
CA ARG A 130 -11.07 -4.33 15.63
C ARG A 130 -10.41 -3.92 14.31
N PRO A 131 -9.42 -3.00 14.33
CA PRO A 131 -8.65 -2.68 13.13
C PRO A 131 -7.85 -3.92 12.70
N ARG A 132 -7.88 -4.23 11.42
CA ARG A 132 -7.11 -5.30 10.78
C ARG A 132 -6.24 -4.74 9.69
#